data_04d7d35afdade0af7db6e4fc48b5a212
#
_entry.id   04d7d35afdade0af7db6e4fc48b5a212
#
_cell.length_a   1.000
_cell.length_b   1.000
_cell.length_c   1.000
_cell.angle_alpha   90.00
_cell.angle_beta   90.00
_cell.angle_gamma   90.00
#
_symmetry.space_group_name_H-M   'P 1'
#
loop_
_entity.id
_entity.type
_entity.pdbx_description
1 polymer ?
#
loop_
_entity_poly.entity_id
_entity_poly.type
_entity_poly.pdbx_seq_one_letter_code
_entity_poly.pdbx_strand_id
1 'polypeptide(L)'
;FVRTPEAEQKKRTRQQLDTLDSMIRSAATYIAARDADPKTPTDLRYEALRHVVAGDAKQRKPVFIVANDFDQITAAVAWAAERELRCVIVGGADAPLCSELLKKHDVPVIVLGTLRFPKRDDSDYNEIFGLPAKLQELGVRFCISSGEETPHERNLPYSAGMAMAHGLSEAAAIRSVTL
;
A
#
# COMPACT_ATOMS: atom_id res chain seq x y z
N PHE A 1 10.36 27.54 -4.43
CA PHE A 1 9.22 26.69 -4.07
C PHE A 1 8.61 27.25 -2.79
N VAL A 2 7.39 27.80 -2.87
CA VAL A 2 6.64 28.24 -1.68
C VAL A 2 6.08 26.99 -1.02
N ARG A 3 6.60 26.64 0.15
CA ARG A 3 6.12 25.49 0.92
C ARG A 3 4.76 25.86 1.52
N THR A 4 3.72 25.10 1.19
CA THR A 4 2.38 25.29 1.76
C THR A 4 2.45 25.20 3.29
N PRO A 5 1.86 26.13 4.05
CA PRO A 5 1.86 26.08 5.51
C PRO A 5 1.32 24.74 6.05
N GLU A 6 1.91 24.22 7.11
CA GLU A 6 1.55 22.91 7.70
C GLU A 6 0.05 22.81 8.06
N ALA A 7 -0.51 23.88 8.62
CA ALA A 7 -1.93 23.93 8.96
C ALA A 7 -2.85 23.77 7.74
N GLU A 8 -2.44 24.33 6.59
CA GLU A 8 -3.20 24.20 5.35
C GLU A 8 -3.06 22.80 4.75
N GLN A 9 -1.87 22.18 4.85
CA GLN A 9 -1.65 20.80 4.45
C GLN A 9 -2.53 19.84 5.27
N LYS A 10 -2.53 19.98 6.60
CA LYS A 10 -3.38 19.18 7.51
C LYS A 10 -4.86 19.34 7.18
N LYS A 11 -5.31 20.57 6.90
CA LYS A 11 -6.70 20.83 6.52
C LYS A 11 -7.08 20.13 5.21
N ARG A 12 -6.23 20.22 4.19
CA ARG A 12 -6.44 19.55 2.88
C ARG A 12 -6.48 18.04 3.03
N THR A 13 -5.54 17.46 3.78
CA THR A 13 -5.51 16.02 4.05
C THR A 13 -6.79 15.55 4.73
N ARG A 14 -7.26 16.29 5.75
CA ARG A 14 -8.50 15.96 6.44
C ARG A 14 -9.71 16.01 5.50
N GLN A 15 -9.83 17.04 4.67
CA GLN A 15 -10.90 17.15 3.68
C GLN A 15 -10.90 15.99 2.67
N GLN A 16 -9.71 15.57 2.23
CA GLN A 16 -9.57 14.44 1.32
C GLN A 16 -10.00 13.12 1.99
N LEU A 17 -9.59 12.90 3.24
CA LEU A 17 -10.01 11.73 4.00
C LEU A 17 -11.52 11.71 4.24
N ASP A 18 -12.12 12.84 4.62
CA ASP A 18 -13.58 12.98 4.81
C ASP A 18 -14.33 12.66 3.49
N THR A 19 -13.78 13.07 2.35
CA THR A 19 -14.34 12.76 1.03
C THR A 19 -14.29 11.26 0.72
N LEU A 20 -13.13 10.63 0.97
CA LEU A 20 -12.96 9.18 0.80
C LEU A 20 -13.90 8.40 1.72
N ASP A 21 -14.02 8.81 2.99
CA ASP A 21 -14.91 8.20 3.95
C ASP A 21 -16.37 8.28 3.54
N SER A 22 -16.78 9.45 3.04
CA SER A 22 -18.13 9.64 2.51
C SER A 22 -18.39 8.72 1.31
N MET A 23 -17.43 8.60 0.41
CA MET A 23 -17.54 7.74 -0.77
C MET A 23 -17.65 6.26 -0.39
N ILE A 24 -16.81 5.77 0.52
CA ILE A 24 -16.84 4.38 1.01
C ILE A 24 -18.18 4.06 1.68
N ARG A 25 -18.66 4.94 2.57
CA ARG A 25 -19.96 4.76 3.24
C ARG A 25 -21.12 4.78 2.25
N SER A 26 -21.11 5.73 1.32
CA SER A 26 -22.16 5.83 0.30
C SER A 26 -22.19 4.58 -0.61
N ALA A 27 -21.02 4.07 -0.98
CA ALA A 27 -20.91 2.84 -1.76
C ALA A 27 -21.48 1.64 -0.99
N ALA A 28 -21.11 1.47 0.28
CA ALA A 28 -21.63 0.37 1.11
C ALA A 28 -23.18 0.44 1.26
N THR A 29 -23.72 1.63 1.54
CA THR A 29 -25.16 1.85 1.63
C THR A 29 -25.87 1.56 0.31
N TYR A 30 -25.34 2.05 -0.80
CA TYR A 30 -25.88 1.81 -2.13
C TYR A 30 -25.91 0.31 -2.47
N ILE A 31 -24.83 -0.39 -2.22
CA ILE A 31 -24.70 -1.82 -2.50
C ILE A 31 -25.72 -2.62 -1.68
N ALA A 32 -25.84 -2.32 -0.38
CA ALA A 32 -26.84 -2.97 0.47
C ALA A 32 -28.28 -2.72 -0.03
N ALA A 33 -28.61 -1.49 -0.46
CA ALA A 33 -29.91 -1.15 -1.00
C ALA A 33 -30.18 -1.90 -2.32
N ARG A 34 -29.18 -2.00 -3.19
CA ARG A 34 -29.30 -2.68 -4.47
C ARG A 34 -29.41 -4.20 -4.34
N ASP A 35 -28.74 -4.78 -3.37
CA ASP A 35 -28.83 -6.22 -3.07
C ASP A 35 -30.20 -6.57 -2.47
N ALA A 36 -30.83 -5.64 -1.75
CA ALA A 36 -32.20 -5.79 -1.23
C ALA A 36 -33.26 -5.56 -2.29
N ASP A 37 -33.08 -4.61 -3.21
CA ASP A 37 -34.01 -4.31 -4.30
C ASP A 37 -33.26 -4.12 -5.64
N PRO A 38 -33.33 -5.14 -6.55
CA PRO A 38 -32.73 -5.06 -7.89
C PRO A 38 -33.26 -3.93 -8.79
N LYS A 39 -34.40 -3.31 -8.41
CA LYS A 39 -34.95 -2.16 -9.15
C LYS A 39 -34.25 -0.85 -8.81
N THR A 40 -33.43 -0.82 -7.76
CA THR A 40 -32.62 0.34 -7.41
C THR A 40 -31.78 0.77 -8.63
N PRO A 41 -31.80 2.05 -9.04
CA PRO A 41 -31.06 2.52 -10.20
C PRO A 41 -29.56 2.22 -10.08
N THR A 42 -28.91 1.83 -11.18
CA THR A 42 -27.48 1.53 -11.20
C THR A 42 -26.65 2.81 -11.17
N ASP A 43 -25.79 2.95 -10.15
CA ASP A 43 -24.73 3.95 -10.12
C ASP A 43 -23.36 3.24 -10.29
N LEU A 44 -22.74 3.42 -11.46
CA LEU A 44 -21.50 2.75 -11.83
C LEU A 44 -20.32 3.12 -10.92
N ARG A 45 -20.33 4.30 -10.31
CA ARG A 45 -19.27 4.75 -9.38
C ARG A 45 -19.24 3.87 -8.13
N TYR A 46 -20.41 3.61 -7.57
CA TYR A 46 -20.53 2.77 -6.38
C TYR A 46 -20.45 1.27 -6.72
N GLU A 47 -20.98 0.88 -7.87
CA GLU A 47 -20.88 -0.51 -8.32
C GLU A 47 -19.42 -0.94 -8.53
N ALA A 48 -18.56 -0.05 -9.01
CA ALA A 48 -17.12 -0.29 -9.14
C ALA A 48 -16.43 -0.60 -7.80
N LEU A 49 -16.97 -0.09 -6.68
CA LEU A 49 -16.45 -0.32 -5.33
C LEU A 49 -17.02 -1.58 -4.66
N ARG A 50 -17.98 -2.27 -5.28
CA ARG A 50 -18.64 -3.45 -4.69
C ARG A 50 -17.66 -4.44 -4.09
N HIS A 51 -16.65 -4.82 -4.84
CA HIS A 51 -15.65 -5.80 -4.39
C HIS A 51 -14.66 -5.27 -3.35
N VAL A 52 -14.67 -3.98 -3.07
CA VAL A 52 -13.84 -3.34 -2.04
C VAL A 52 -14.58 -3.30 -0.70
N VAL A 53 -15.88 -2.94 -0.72
CA VAL A 53 -16.65 -2.65 0.49
C VAL A 53 -17.64 -3.76 0.89
N ALA A 54 -17.99 -4.68 -0.01
CA ALA A 54 -18.99 -5.71 0.23
C ALA A 54 -18.43 -7.13 0.01
N GLY A 55 -19.17 -8.14 0.52
CA GLY A 55 -18.81 -9.55 0.44
C GLY A 55 -17.91 -9.99 1.58
N ASP A 56 -17.38 -11.22 1.46
CA ASP A 56 -16.46 -11.80 2.44
C ASP A 56 -15.20 -10.94 2.59
N ALA A 57 -14.89 -10.51 3.81
CA ALA A 57 -13.75 -9.65 4.12
C ALA A 57 -12.42 -10.18 3.55
N LYS A 58 -12.23 -11.51 3.54
CA LYS A 58 -11.02 -12.14 3.00
C LYS A 58 -10.93 -12.12 1.48
N GLN A 59 -12.06 -11.98 0.81
CA GLN A 59 -12.15 -11.99 -0.66
C GLN A 59 -12.29 -10.58 -1.26
N ARG A 60 -12.48 -9.55 -0.42
CA ARG A 60 -12.55 -8.15 -0.88
C ARG A 60 -11.27 -7.76 -1.62
N LYS A 61 -11.41 -6.97 -2.66
CA LYS A 61 -10.25 -6.38 -3.34
C LYS A 61 -9.56 -5.38 -2.42
N PRO A 62 -8.22 -5.38 -2.36
CA PRO A 62 -7.50 -4.46 -1.51
C PRO A 62 -7.50 -3.04 -2.06
N VAL A 63 -7.37 -2.07 -1.15
CA VAL A 63 -7.03 -0.68 -1.45
C VAL A 63 -5.51 -0.54 -1.40
N PHE A 64 -4.92 0.04 -2.45
CA PHE A 64 -3.49 0.32 -2.51
C PHE A 64 -3.24 1.73 -1.98
N ILE A 65 -2.43 1.84 -0.93
CA ILE A 65 -2.15 3.13 -0.28
C ILE A 65 -0.66 3.42 -0.37
N VAL A 66 -0.32 4.53 -1.03
CA VAL A 66 1.07 4.99 -1.11
C VAL A 66 1.48 5.60 0.23
N ALA A 67 2.40 4.93 0.91
CA ALA A 67 2.92 5.35 2.20
C ALA A 67 4.37 4.89 2.36
N ASN A 68 5.25 5.78 2.77
CA ASN A 68 6.68 5.48 2.92
C ASN A 68 7.15 5.63 4.36
N ASP A 69 6.73 6.70 5.03
CA ASP A 69 7.19 7.06 6.37
C ASP A 69 6.35 6.37 7.44
N PHE A 70 6.92 6.19 8.62
CA PHE A 70 6.30 5.53 9.78
C PHE A 70 4.88 6.05 10.06
N ASP A 71 4.72 7.39 10.13
CA ASP A 71 3.41 8.00 10.42
C ASP A 71 2.39 7.75 9.31
N GLN A 72 2.84 7.79 8.04
CA GLN A 72 1.97 7.52 6.89
C GLN A 72 1.49 6.05 6.90
N ILE A 73 2.39 5.11 7.14
CA ILE A 73 2.07 3.67 7.17
C ILE A 73 1.11 3.39 8.32
N THR A 74 1.41 3.91 9.51
CA THR A 74 0.57 3.73 10.71
C THR A 74 -0.83 4.31 10.49
N ALA A 75 -0.94 5.53 9.95
CA ALA A 75 -2.21 6.15 9.65
C ALA A 75 -3.00 5.39 8.58
N ALA A 76 -2.33 4.91 7.51
CA ALA A 76 -2.96 4.15 6.45
C ALA A 76 -3.54 2.82 6.95
N VAL A 77 -2.77 2.08 7.75
CA VAL A 77 -3.22 0.80 8.32
C VAL A 77 -4.39 1.02 9.29
N ALA A 78 -4.30 2.03 10.17
CA ALA A 78 -5.37 2.37 11.11
C ALA A 78 -6.66 2.76 10.36
N TRP A 79 -6.54 3.64 9.35
CA TRP A 79 -7.67 4.08 8.53
C TRP A 79 -8.36 2.91 7.81
N ALA A 80 -7.58 1.97 7.24
CA ALA A 80 -8.13 0.81 6.55
C ALA A 80 -8.79 -0.17 7.54
N ALA A 81 -8.15 -0.42 8.71
CA ALA A 81 -8.65 -1.31 9.73
C ALA A 81 -9.99 -0.84 10.34
N GLU A 82 -10.12 0.46 10.63
CA GLU A 82 -11.38 1.06 11.12
C GLU A 82 -12.56 0.88 10.16
N ARG A 83 -12.28 0.68 8.87
CA ARG A 83 -13.29 0.54 7.80
C ARG A 83 -13.41 -0.88 7.29
N GLU A 84 -12.75 -1.82 7.95
CA GLU A 84 -12.70 -3.23 7.55
C GLU A 84 -12.26 -3.43 6.08
N LEU A 85 -11.41 -2.53 5.58
CA LEU A 85 -10.86 -2.61 4.22
C LEU A 85 -9.58 -3.44 4.22
N ARG A 86 -9.40 -4.25 3.20
CA ARG A 86 -8.08 -4.84 2.91
C ARG A 86 -7.19 -3.76 2.33
N CYS A 87 -5.97 -3.66 2.83
CA CYS A 87 -5.04 -2.64 2.38
C CYS A 87 -3.70 -3.29 1.98
N VAL A 88 -3.03 -2.64 1.04
CA VAL A 88 -1.67 -2.94 0.60
C VAL A 88 -0.89 -1.65 0.65
N ILE A 89 0.25 -1.64 1.34
CA ILE A 89 1.13 -0.47 1.35
C ILE A 89 2.01 -0.48 0.10
N VAL A 90 2.08 0.66 -0.58
CA VAL A 90 2.93 0.85 -1.76
C VAL A 90 4.06 1.81 -1.39
N GLY A 91 5.29 1.37 -1.52
CA GLY A 91 6.50 2.08 -1.09
C GLY A 91 7.11 1.45 0.16
N GLY A 92 6.65 1.85 1.34
CA GLY A 92 6.98 1.18 2.61
C GLY A 92 8.43 1.30 3.05
N ALA A 93 9.10 2.45 2.85
CA ALA A 93 10.49 2.63 3.27
C ALA A 93 10.69 2.35 4.77
N ASP A 94 9.78 2.85 5.63
CA ASP A 94 9.80 2.60 7.07
C ASP A 94 8.96 1.36 7.49
N ALA A 95 8.56 0.50 6.56
CA ALA A 95 7.77 -0.70 6.88
C ALA A 95 8.44 -1.64 7.91
N PRO A 96 9.77 -1.79 7.97
CA PRO A 96 10.41 -2.55 9.03
C PRO A 96 10.08 -2.04 10.43
N LEU A 97 9.94 -0.73 10.63
CA LEU A 97 9.56 -0.11 11.90
C LEU A 97 8.10 -0.38 12.27
N CYS A 98 7.27 -0.71 11.28
CA CYS A 98 5.84 -0.99 11.42
C CYS A 98 5.52 -2.49 11.37
N SER A 99 6.52 -3.37 11.40
CA SER A 99 6.38 -4.80 11.10
C SER A 99 5.30 -5.50 11.92
N GLU A 100 5.21 -5.24 13.22
CA GLU A 100 4.18 -5.84 14.09
C GLU A 100 2.77 -5.38 13.71
N LEU A 101 2.60 -4.10 13.38
CA LEU A 101 1.33 -3.55 12.93
C LEU A 101 0.90 -4.17 11.59
N LEU A 102 1.83 -4.26 10.64
CA LEU A 102 1.58 -4.86 9.32
C LEU A 102 1.19 -6.33 9.44
N LYS A 103 1.89 -7.11 10.27
CA LYS A 103 1.55 -8.52 10.54
C LYS A 103 0.20 -8.66 11.23
N LYS A 104 -0.08 -7.85 12.25
CA LYS A 104 -1.34 -7.88 13.00
C LYS A 104 -2.56 -7.69 12.08
N HIS A 105 -2.45 -6.81 11.09
CA HIS A 105 -3.55 -6.50 10.17
C HIS A 105 -3.43 -7.21 8.81
N ASP A 106 -2.47 -8.12 8.66
CA ASP A 106 -2.20 -8.89 7.43
C ASP A 106 -1.99 -7.98 6.20
N VAL A 107 -1.28 -6.86 6.38
CA VAL A 107 -1.02 -5.85 5.35
C VAL A 107 0.30 -6.14 4.64
N PRO A 108 0.28 -6.52 3.35
CA PRO A 108 1.50 -6.70 2.58
C PRO A 108 2.05 -5.36 2.07
N VAL A 109 3.32 -5.39 1.67
CA VAL A 109 4.05 -4.22 1.17
C VAL A 109 4.50 -4.45 -0.27
N ILE A 110 4.26 -3.49 -1.16
CA ILE A 110 4.85 -3.43 -2.48
C ILE A 110 6.06 -2.50 -2.41
N VAL A 111 7.25 -3.06 -2.44
CA VAL A 111 8.50 -2.31 -2.49
C VAL A 111 8.68 -1.75 -3.90
N LEU A 112 8.75 -0.42 -4.03
CA LEU A 112 8.89 0.27 -5.31
C LEU A 112 10.37 0.28 -5.75
N GLY A 113 10.82 -0.80 -6.36
CA GLY A 113 12.19 -0.94 -6.86
C GLY A 113 13.26 -0.85 -5.77
N THR A 114 14.39 -1.46 -6.02
CA THR A 114 15.55 -1.41 -5.12
C THR A 114 16.70 -0.58 -5.69
N LEU A 115 16.64 -0.21 -6.98
CA LEU A 115 17.69 0.55 -7.67
C LEU A 115 17.42 2.06 -7.57
N ARG A 116 17.36 2.56 -6.33
CA ARG A 116 17.08 3.98 -6.05
C ARG A 116 17.98 4.50 -4.93
N PHE A 117 18.17 5.81 -4.92
CA PHE A 117 18.83 6.48 -3.81
C PHE A 117 17.90 6.56 -2.59
N PRO A 118 18.46 6.56 -1.37
CA PRO A 118 17.71 6.87 -0.16
C PRO A 118 17.02 8.24 -0.27
N LYS A 119 15.87 8.37 0.39
CA LYS A 119 15.10 9.63 0.37
C LYS A 119 15.58 10.65 1.40
N ARG A 120 16.25 10.19 2.45
CA ARG A 120 16.72 11.03 3.55
C ARG A 120 18.24 11.13 3.48
N ASP A 121 18.77 12.31 3.78
CA ASP A 121 20.21 12.58 3.74
C ASP A 121 21.00 11.81 4.84
N ASP A 122 20.31 11.38 5.89
CA ASP A 122 20.84 10.60 7.01
C ASP A 122 20.62 9.08 6.89
N SER A 123 20.01 8.63 5.80
CA SER A 123 19.81 7.20 5.53
C SER A 123 21.10 6.54 5.06
N ASP A 124 21.27 5.28 5.47
CA ASP A 124 22.30 4.43 4.91
C ASP A 124 22.13 4.27 3.41
N TYR A 125 23.23 4.33 2.65
CA TYR A 125 23.19 4.22 1.18
C TYR A 125 22.52 2.93 0.67
N ASN A 126 22.58 1.86 1.47
CA ASN A 126 22.05 0.54 1.15
C ASN A 126 20.66 0.27 1.76
N GLU A 127 20.04 1.23 2.41
CA GLU A 127 18.76 1.07 3.10
C GLU A 127 17.68 0.49 2.17
N ILE A 128 17.56 1.03 0.97
CA ILE A 128 16.55 0.60 -0.01
C ILE A 128 16.89 -0.78 -0.58
N PHE A 129 18.17 -1.07 -0.80
CA PHE A 129 18.62 -2.36 -1.33
C PHE A 129 18.36 -3.49 -0.34
N GLY A 130 18.55 -3.23 0.96
CA GLY A 130 18.34 -4.19 2.05
C GLY A 130 16.89 -4.28 2.54
N LEU A 131 16.01 -3.38 2.13
CA LEU A 131 14.62 -3.36 2.60
C LEU A 131 13.88 -4.70 2.41
N PRO A 132 13.93 -5.37 1.23
CA PRO A 132 13.28 -6.66 1.07
C PRO A 132 13.80 -7.76 2.01
N ALA A 133 15.12 -7.78 2.28
CA ALA A 133 15.71 -8.72 3.21
C ALA A 133 15.23 -8.49 4.66
N LYS A 134 15.17 -7.22 5.09
CA LYS A 134 14.61 -6.85 6.40
C LYS A 134 13.14 -7.25 6.54
N LEU A 135 12.33 -7.05 5.49
CA LEU A 135 10.93 -7.47 5.50
C LEU A 135 10.78 -8.99 5.59
N GLN A 136 11.63 -9.75 4.87
CA GLN A 136 11.68 -11.21 4.98
C GLN A 136 12.02 -11.64 6.41
N GLU A 137 13.05 -11.08 7.01
CA GLU A 137 13.49 -11.40 8.39
C GLU A 137 12.38 -11.14 9.40
N LEU A 138 11.66 -10.03 9.25
CA LEU A 138 10.55 -9.63 10.12
C LEU A 138 9.24 -10.38 9.83
N GLY A 139 9.20 -11.23 8.80
CA GLY A 139 8.01 -12.00 8.43
C GLY A 139 6.89 -11.15 7.82
N VAL A 140 7.19 -9.98 7.28
CA VAL A 140 6.23 -9.14 6.57
C VAL A 140 6.13 -9.62 5.12
N ARG A 141 4.90 -9.84 4.63
CA ARG A 141 4.70 -10.21 3.23
C ARG A 141 4.99 -9.03 2.31
N PHE A 142 5.71 -9.28 1.23
CA PHE A 142 6.05 -8.23 0.26
C PHE A 142 6.19 -8.80 -1.16
N CYS A 143 6.15 -7.89 -2.13
CA CYS A 143 6.67 -8.10 -3.47
C CYS A 143 7.48 -6.87 -3.90
N ILE A 144 8.28 -7.03 -4.95
CA ILE A 144 9.07 -5.96 -5.54
C ILE A 144 8.40 -5.57 -6.87
N SER A 145 8.11 -4.28 -7.03
CA SER A 145 7.69 -3.68 -8.29
C SER A 145 8.86 -2.91 -8.89
N SER A 146 8.89 -2.71 -10.20
CA SER A 146 9.92 -1.90 -10.86
C SER A 146 9.97 -0.48 -10.29
N GLY A 147 8.83 0.06 -9.87
CA GLY A 147 8.72 1.42 -9.31
C GLY A 147 9.10 2.54 -10.28
N GLU A 148 9.40 2.20 -11.52
CA GLU A 148 9.89 3.07 -12.56
C GLU A 148 8.86 3.28 -13.67
N GLU A 149 9.16 4.17 -14.59
CA GLU A 149 8.35 4.36 -15.79
C GLU A 149 8.39 3.11 -16.68
N THR A 150 7.33 2.90 -17.44
CA THR A 150 7.10 1.72 -18.30
C THR A 150 8.33 1.21 -19.09
N PRO A 151 9.23 2.05 -19.63
CA PRO A 151 10.39 1.55 -20.36
C PRO A 151 11.38 0.74 -19.52
N HIS A 152 11.34 0.87 -18.19
CA HIS A 152 12.29 0.26 -17.27
C HIS A 152 11.75 -1.01 -16.57
N GLU A 153 10.52 -1.43 -16.84
CA GLU A 153 9.93 -2.64 -16.25
C GLU A 153 10.76 -3.90 -16.50
N ARG A 154 11.47 -3.97 -17.62
CA ARG A 154 12.45 -5.03 -17.94
C ARG A 154 13.56 -5.17 -16.89
N ASN A 155 13.78 -4.15 -16.06
CA ASN A 155 14.81 -4.12 -15.02
C ASN A 155 14.36 -4.77 -13.70
N LEU A 156 13.12 -5.21 -13.60
CA LEU A 156 12.58 -5.85 -12.39
C LEU A 156 13.44 -7.03 -11.88
N PRO A 157 14.00 -7.92 -12.72
CA PRO A 157 14.91 -8.97 -12.26
C PRO A 157 16.19 -8.43 -11.61
N TYR A 158 16.69 -7.29 -12.06
CA TYR A 158 17.86 -6.64 -11.43
C TYR A 158 17.55 -6.09 -10.05
N SER A 159 16.31 -5.58 -9.84
CA SER A 159 15.86 -5.19 -8.51
C SER A 159 15.84 -6.36 -7.54
N ALA A 160 15.41 -7.54 -7.97
CA ALA A 160 15.47 -8.76 -7.17
C ALA A 160 16.91 -9.21 -6.90
N GLY A 161 17.79 -9.16 -7.92
CA GLY A 161 19.21 -9.47 -7.79
C GLY A 161 19.93 -8.52 -6.82
N MET A 162 19.60 -7.23 -6.83
CA MET A 162 20.13 -6.25 -5.88
C MET A 162 19.70 -6.58 -4.45
N ALA A 163 18.42 -6.89 -4.24
CA ALA A 163 17.93 -7.30 -2.92
C ALA A 163 18.63 -8.59 -2.44
N MET A 164 18.90 -9.54 -3.33
CA MET A 164 19.63 -10.76 -3.01
C MET A 164 21.08 -10.45 -2.62
N ALA A 165 21.76 -9.56 -3.32
CA ALA A 165 23.11 -9.10 -2.96
C ALA A 165 23.16 -8.43 -1.57
N HIS A 166 22.02 -7.94 -1.08
CA HIS A 166 21.87 -7.30 0.24
C HIS A 166 21.11 -8.17 1.26
N GLY A 167 21.13 -9.50 1.10
CA GLY A 167 20.71 -10.44 2.13
C GLY A 167 19.34 -11.12 1.91
N LEU A 168 18.61 -10.78 0.83
CA LEU A 168 17.40 -11.51 0.50
C LEU A 168 17.77 -12.92 -0.01
N SER A 169 17.07 -13.96 0.47
CA SER A 169 17.30 -15.31 -0.03
C SER A 169 16.91 -15.43 -1.51
N GLU A 170 17.63 -16.26 -2.28
CA GLU A 170 17.37 -16.48 -3.72
C GLU A 170 15.90 -16.86 -3.99
N ALA A 171 15.38 -17.82 -3.23
CA ALA A 171 13.97 -18.24 -3.36
C ALA A 171 12.98 -17.11 -3.10
N ALA A 172 13.26 -16.23 -2.13
CA ALA A 172 12.42 -15.07 -1.86
C ALA A 172 12.57 -13.99 -2.94
N ALA A 173 13.77 -13.78 -3.47
CA ALA A 173 14.03 -12.84 -4.55
C ALA A 173 13.21 -13.21 -5.80
N ILE A 174 13.28 -14.47 -6.23
CA ILE A 174 12.49 -14.97 -7.36
C ILE A 174 10.98 -14.80 -7.08
N ARG A 175 10.51 -15.25 -5.93
CA ARG A 175 9.09 -15.17 -5.56
C ARG A 175 8.60 -13.73 -5.54
N SER A 176 9.41 -12.79 -5.07
CA SER A 176 9.00 -11.38 -4.91
C SER A 176 8.70 -10.66 -6.22
N VAL A 177 9.12 -11.21 -7.36
CA VAL A 177 8.93 -10.62 -8.71
C VAL A 177 8.10 -11.51 -9.64
N THR A 178 7.66 -12.69 -9.21
CA THR A 178 6.98 -13.68 -10.09
C THR A 178 5.63 -14.17 -9.58
N LEU A 179 5.32 -14.06 -8.28
CA LEU A 179 4.12 -14.66 -7.66
C LEU A 179 3.28 -13.63 -6.91
#